data_a5a910589fda36588a3ce464ea67cac3
#
_entry.id   a5a910589fda36588a3ce464ea67cac3
#
_cell.length_a   1.000
_cell.length_b   1.000
_cell.length_c   1.000
_cell.angle_alpha   90.00
_cell.angle_beta   90.00
_cell.angle_gamma   90.00
#
_symmetry.space_group_name_H-M   'P 1'
#
loop_
_entity.id
_entity.type
_entity.pdbx_description
1 polymer ?
#
loop_
_entity_poly.entity_id
_entity_poly.type
_entity_poly.pdbx_seq_one_letter_code
_entity_poly.pdbx_strand_id
1 'polypeptide(L)'
;MKYVKPNQVSHLSDDEIEKLIKDYYDGVKIKDIIEIYKIDCQPSSFRKILPAIETEQVCLYCNHKLQIQYLSRNYSSFNTELICPECGHEPENEYCPCNTCRERAREEKRKEQQKKDEQARKIKQEKEQFIREVLYFKQKQERDIDTLSFEERVYIGAILREGIDEGYNFIKPFSQFRTPIAPTPVLSKDITNMLYQNNIIKIYPETDFECFTDIDFENRNYSFYSNKVYWQLNLKCAYLEKVMLIDSLINPTPKTNGYETYCLWRKIALNECLEYLLHNIETMFNITYKVGDKTNGVLNDLLNEFSVGQIYHLIYTATNKALRLSCQY
;
A
#
# COMPACT_ATOMS: atom_id res chain seq x y z
N MET A 1 6.62 -16.14 -60.13
CA MET A 1 7.07 -15.91 -58.73
C MET A 1 8.54 -16.19 -58.71
N LYS A 2 9.34 -15.42 -57.92
CA LYS A 2 10.78 -15.65 -57.86
C LYS A 2 11.09 -16.35 -56.51
N TYR A 3 11.49 -17.62 -56.63
CA TYR A 3 11.90 -18.40 -55.48
C TYR A 3 13.31 -18.09 -55.01
N VAL A 4 13.48 -17.88 -53.75
CA VAL A 4 14.79 -17.84 -53.09
C VAL A 4 15.10 -19.27 -52.63
N LYS A 5 15.97 -19.94 -53.40
CA LYS A 5 16.27 -21.36 -53.20
C LYS A 5 17.49 -21.53 -52.29
N PRO A 6 17.35 -22.19 -51.11
CA PRO A 6 18.48 -22.70 -50.35
C PRO A 6 19.35 -23.66 -51.18
N ASN A 7 20.63 -23.78 -50.85
CA ASN A 7 21.57 -24.62 -51.60
C ASN A 7 21.10 -26.07 -51.78
N GLN A 8 20.43 -26.61 -50.79
CA GLN A 8 19.93 -28.00 -50.77
C GLN A 8 18.86 -28.29 -51.83
N VAL A 9 18.16 -27.27 -52.30
CA VAL A 9 17.08 -27.37 -53.30
C VAL A 9 17.38 -26.51 -54.55
N SER A 10 18.57 -25.99 -54.70
CA SER A 10 18.97 -25.13 -55.81
C SER A 10 18.96 -25.84 -57.18
N HIS A 11 19.06 -27.15 -57.17
CA HIS A 11 19.03 -27.99 -58.36
C HIS A 11 17.61 -28.23 -58.92
N LEU A 12 16.56 -27.90 -58.18
CA LEU A 12 15.18 -28.10 -58.57
C LEU A 12 14.70 -26.91 -59.42
N SER A 13 13.95 -27.20 -60.48
CA SER A 13 13.19 -26.23 -61.24
C SER A 13 12.05 -25.61 -60.42
N ASP A 14 11.48 -24.49 -60.87
CA ASP A 14 10.39 -23.84 -60.15
C ASP A 14 9.11 -24.75 -60.11
N ASP A 15 8.85 -25.51 -61.16
CA ASP A 15 7.75 -26.47 -61.23
C ASP A 15 7.96 -27.64 -60.23
N GLU A 16 9.18 -28.10 -60.06
CA GLU A 16 9.53 -29.11 -59.05
C GLU A 16 9.41 -28.59 -57.63
N ILE A 17 9.74 -27.34 -57.42
CA ILE A 17 9.55 -26.67 -56.12
C ILE A 17 8.08 -26.56 -55.75
N GLU A 18 7.18 -26.19 -56.70
CA GLU A 18 5.75 -26.15 -56.45
C GLU A 18 5.21 -27.53 -56.09
N LYS A 19 5.64 -28.58 -56.80
CA LYS A 19 5.27 -29.97 -56.47
C LYS A 19 5.78 -30.37 -55.08
N LEU A 20 7.03 -30.06 -54.77
CA LEU A 20 7.64 -30.33 -53.44
C LEU A 20 6.85 -29.68 -52.31
N ILE A 21 6.49 -28.39 -52.46
CA ILE A 21 5.69 -27.66 -51.49
C ILE A 21 4.28 -28.30 -51.35
N LYS A 22 3.66 -28.65 -52.49
CA LYS A 22 2.38 -29.34 -52.47
C LYS A 22 2.45 -30.68 -51.74
N ASP A 23 3.40 -31.56 -52.11
CA ASP A 23 3.60 -32.85 -51.46
C ASP A 23 3.85 -32.71 -49.94
N TYR A 24 4.55 -31.67 -49.55
CA TYR A 24 4.76 -31.36 -48.13
C TYR A 24 3.45 -31.06 -47.39
N TYR A 25 2.58 -30.22 -47.95
CA TYR A 25 1.29 -29.91 -47.34
C TYR A 25 0.22 -30.98 -47.52
N ASP A 26 0.28 -31.79 -48.57
CA ASP A 26 -0.58 -32.94 -48.76
C ASP A 26 -0.27 -34.11 -47.80
N GLY A 27 0.75 -33.95 -46.97
CA GLY A 27 1.05 -34.89 -45.88
C GLY A 27 1.97 -36.04 -46.27
N VAL A 28 2.66 -35.97 -47.42
CA VAL A 28 3.67 -36.96 -47.79
C VAL A 28 4.76 -37.02 -46.73
N LYS A 29 5.28 -38.22 -46.44
CA LYS A 29 6.32 -38.37 -45.42
C LYS A 29 7.57 -37.62 -45.83
N ILE A 30 8.16 -36.83 -44.89
CA ILE A 30 9.35 -36.00 -45.17
C ILE A 30 10.50 -36.85 -45.71
N LYS A 31 10.68 -38.09 -45.23
CA LYS A 31 11.71 -39.01 -45.77
C LYS A 31 11.52 -39.31 -47.21
N ASP A 32 10.27 -39.55 -47.63
CA ASP A 32 9.95 -39.91 -49.01
C ASP A 32 10.14 -38.66 -49.93
N ILE A 33 9.79 -37.46 -49.43
CA ILE A 33 10.05 -36.20 -50.17
C ILE A 33 11.55 -35.99 -50.38
N ILE A 34 12.37 -36.18 -49.33
CA ILE A 34 13.83 -36.06 -49.39
C ILE A 34 14.41 -37.02 -50.46
N GLU A 35 13.91 -38.24 -50.52
CA GLU A 35 14.37 -39.25 -51.49
C GLU A 35 13.91 -38.92 -52.93
N ILE A 36 12.64 -38.55 -53.12
CA ILE A 36 12.06 -38.22 -54.45
C ILE A 36 12.79 -37.04 -55.08
N TYR A 37 13.00 -35.99 -54.29
CA TYR A 37 13.62 -34.75 -54.82
C TYR A 37 15.15 -34.71 -54.62
N LYS A 38 15.75 -35.79 -54.12
CA LYS A 38 17.23 -35.95 -53.92
C LYS A 38 17.81 -34.78 -53.07
N ILE A 39 17.16 -34.47 -51.97
CA ILE A 39 17.54 -33.36 -51.12
C ILE A 39 18.49 -33.85 -50.05
N ASP A 40 19.64 -33.18 -49.91
CA ASP A 40 20.61 -33.51 -48.84
C ASP A 40 20.25 -32.71 -47.54
N CYS A 41 19.37 -33.30 -46.73
CA CYS A 41 18.99 -32.76 -45.43
C CYS A 41 18.46 -33.83 -44.48
N GLN A 42 18.52 -33.54 -43.19
CA GLN A 42 17.81 -34.34 -42.18
C GLN A 42 16.33 -34.01 -42.14
N PRO A 43 15.43 -35.00 -41.91
CA PRO A 43 13.99 -34.79 -41.84
C PRO A 43 13.55 -33.70 -40.85
N SER A 44 14.29 -33.53 -39.72
CA SER A 44 14.04 -32.48 -38.73
C SER A 44 14.35 -31.07 -39.21
N SER A 45 15.23 -30.93 -40.21
CA SER A 45 15.65 -29.65 -40.77
C SER A 45 14.90 -29.30 -42.07
N PHE A 46 14.04 -30.17 -42.56
CA PHE A 46 13.37 -30.03 -43.87
C PHE A 46 12.62 -28.72 -44.02
N ARG A 47 11.91 -28.27 -42.98
CA ARG A 47 11.17 -26.99 -43.02
C ARG A 47 12.09 -25.79 -43.32
N LYS A 48 13.31 -25.82 -42.83
CA LYS A 48 14.27 -24.69 -43.00
C LYS A 48 14.79 -24.55 -44.41
N ILE A 49 14.63 -25.56 -45.23
CA ILE A 49 15.09 -25.57 -46.61
C ILE A 49 13.95 -25.37 -47.61
N LEU A 50 12.73 -25.20 -47.16
CA LEU A 50 11.64 -24.82 -48.05
C LEU A 50 11.97 -23.46 -48.69
N PRO A 51 11.88 -23.33 -50.03
CA PRO A 51 12.16 -22.08 -50.73
C PRO A 51 11.20 -20.98 -50.28
N ALA A 52 11.73 -19.76 -50.07
CA ALA A 52 10.92 -18.60 -49.80
C ALA A 52 10.56 -17.88 -51.12
N ILE A 53 9.49 -17.09 -51.15
CA ILE A 53 9.09 -16.28 -52.28
C ILE A 53 9.54 -14.83 -52.04
N GLU A 54 10.39 -14.26 -52.92
CA GLU A 54 10.76 -12.85 -52.85
C GLU A 54 9.56 -11.98 -53.23
N THR A 55 9.28 -10.94 -52.41
CA THR A 55 8.23 -9.95 -52.69
C THR A 55 8.81 -8.64 -53.16
N GLU A 56 7.98 -7.73 -53.72
CA GLU A 56 8.37 -6.37 -54.05
C GLU A 56 8.32 -5.43 -52.83
N GLN A 57 7.79 -5.91 -51.68
CA GLN A 57 7.74 -5.14 -50.47
C GLN A 57 9.11 -5.09 -49.79
N VAL A 58 9.45 -3.93 -49.23
CA VAL A 58 10.70 -3.74 -48.48
C VAL A 58 10.48 -3.58 -47.01
N CYS A 59 11.41 -4.07 -46.23
CA CYS A 59 11.37 -3.96 -44.77
C CYS A 59 11.54 -2.49 -44.34
N LEU A 60 10.69 -2.03 -43.46
CA LEU A 60 10.69 -0.67 -42.92
C LEU A 60 11.94 -0.33 -42.10
N TYR A 61 12.66 -1.34 -41.60
CA TYR A 61 13.82 -1.15 -40.74
C TYR A 61 15.17 -1.27 -41.43
N CYS A 62 15.31 -2.15 -42.42
CA CYS A 62 16.60 -2.42 -43.05
C CYS A 62 16.58 -2.30 -44.58
N ASN A 63 15.43 -1.95 -45.16
CA ASN A 63 15.23 -1.77 -46.61
C ASN A 63 15.50 -3.02 -47.48
N HIS A 64 15.66 -4.21 -46.88
CA HIS A 64 15.75 -5.45 -47.63
C HIS A 64 14.36 -5.90 -48.06
N LYS A 65 14.30 -6.58 -49.22
CA LYS A 65 13.06 -7.18 -49.72
C LYS A 65 12.53 -8.21 -48.75
N LEU A 66 11.20 -8.17 -48.47
CA LEU A 66 10.55 -9.13 -47.66
C LEU A 66 10.34 -10.45 -48.42
N GLN A 67 10.30 -11.55 -47.68
CA GLN A 67 10.11 -12.88 -48.21
C GLN A 67 8.89 -13.54 -47.54
N ILE A 68 8.12 -14.23 -48.35
CA ILE A 68 7.07 -15.13 -47.86
C ILE A 68 7.71 -16.48 -47.55
N GLN A 69 7.68 -16.87 -46.27
CA GLN A 69 8.17 -18.14 -45.78
C GLN A 69 7.01 -19.10 -45.51
N TYR A 70 7.23 -20.39 -45.80
CA TYR A 70 6.26 -21.44 -45.53
C TYR A 70 6.33 -21.90 -44.07
N LEU A 71 5.17 -21.94 -43.43
CA LEU A 71 5.02 -22.44 -42.07
C LEU A 71 4.97 -23.96 -42.02
N SER A 72 5.07 -24.54 -40.81
CA SER A 72 4.92 -25.97 -40.63
C SER A 72 3.50 -26.43 -40.99
N ARG A 73 3.41 -27.56 -41.73
CA ARG A 73 2.11 -28.20 -42.09
C ARG A 73 1.21 -28.57 -40.92
N ASN A 74 1.74 -28.52 -39.68
CA ASN A 74 0.96 -28.75 -38.47
C ASN A 74 0.10 -27.54 -38.09
N TYR A 75 0.35 -26.36 -38.68
CA TYR A 75 -0.54 -25.22 -38.63
C TYR A 75 -1.52 -25.34 -39.80
N SER A 76 -2.80 -25.38 -39.51
CA SER A 76 -3.88 -25.62 -40.51
C SER A 76 -3.75 -24.70 -41.72
N SER A 77 -3.74 -25.30 -42.92
CA SER A 77 -3.89 -24.74 -44.26
C SER A 77 -2.99 -23.57 -44.65
N PHE A 78 -1.95 -23.82 -45.48
CA PHE A 78 -1.16 -22.85 -46.28
C PHE A 78 -0.83 -21.54 -45.58
N ASN A 79 -0.45 -21.60 -44.33
CA ASN A 79 -0.01 -20.41 -43.61
C ASN A 79 1.42 -20.08 -44.04
N THR A 80 1.52 -18.99 -44.73
CA THR A 80 2.79 -18.32 -45.02
C THR A 80 2.92 -17.12 -44.13
N GLU A 81 4.13 -16.77 -43.78
CA GLU A 81 4.44 -15.55 -43.03
C GLU A 81 5.34 -14.64 -43.86
N LEU A 82 5.10 -13.34 -43.76
CA LEU A 82 5.93 -12.33 -44.39
C LEU A 82 7.03 -11.92 -43.42
N ILE A 83 8.29 -12.17 -43.80
CA ILE A 83 9.45 -11.94 -42.92
C ILE A 83 10.59 -11.24 -43.65
N CYS A 84 11.32 -10.42 -42.97
CA CYS A 84 12.57 -9.89 -43.46
C CYS A 84 13.72 -10.88 -43.23
N PRO A 85 14.43 -11.36 -44.24
CA PRO A 85 15.51 -12.33 -44.08
C PRO A 85 16.72 -11.77 -43.35
N GLU A 86 16.92 -10.46 -43.33
CA GLU A 86 18.06 -9.80 -42.70
C GLU A 86 17.84 -9.51 -41.21
N CYS A 87 16.73 -8.86 -40.86
CA CYS A 87 16.50 -8.41 -39.48
C CYS A 87 15.39 -9.24 -38.73
N GLY A 88 14.78 -10.20 -39.41
CA GLY A 88 13.74 -11.02 -38.82
C GLY A 88 12.44 -10.26 -38.51
N HIS A 89 12.22 -9.09 -39.16
CA HIS A 89 10.99 -8.32 -38.95
C HIS A 89 9.81 -8.98 -39.66
N GLU A 90 8.72 -9.18 -38.94
CA GLU A 90 7.45 -9.73 -39.41
C GLU A 90 6.40 -8.61 -39.42
N PRO A 91 6.14 -7.96 -40.56
CA PRO A 91 5.26 -6.78 -40.63
C PRO A 91 3.80 -7.04 -40.21
N GLU A 92 3.30 -8.25 -40.44
CA GLU A 92 1.92 -8.63 -40.13
C GLU A 92 1.76 -9.16 -38.70
N ASN A 93 2.86 -9.34 -37.97
CA ASN A 93 2.82 -9.84 -36.61
C ASN A 93 2.90 -8.67 -35.59
N GLU A 94 1.79 -8.42 -34.92
CA GLU A 94 1.70 -7.41 -33.85
C GLU A 94 2.75 -7.62 -32.74
N TYR A 95 3.14 -8.86 -32.50
CA TYR A 95 4.14 -9.26 -31.49
C TYR A 95 5.47 -9.67 -32.13
N CYS A 96 5.87 -9.01 -33.19
CA CYS A 96 7.09 -9.31 -33.92
C CYS A 96 8.31 -9.48 -32.98
N PRO A 97 9.03 -10.63 -33.07
CA PRO A 97 10.11 -10.95 -32.16
C PRO A 97 11.46 -10.30 -32.51
N CYS A 98 11.53 -9.52 -33.60
CA CYS A 98 12.79 -8.91 -34.01
C CYS A 98 13.30 -7.88 -32.98
N ASN A 99 14.61 -7.63 -32.95
CA ASN A 99 15.23 -6.76 -31.97
C ASN A 99 14.67 -5.33 -32.01
N THR A 100 14.49 -4.76 -33.18
CA THR A 100 13.97 -3.39 -33.36
C THR A 100 12.56 -3.25 -32.80
N CYS A 101 11.65 -4.22 -33.05
CA CYS A 101 10.31 -4.20 -32.49
C CYS A 101 10.32 -4.34 -30.96
N ARG A 102 11.18 -5.22 -30.42
CA ARG A 102 11.34 -5.38 -28.99
C ARG A 102 11.85 -4.14 -28.30
N GLU A 103 12.84 -3.48 -28.89
CA GLU A 103 13.39 -2.22 -28.37
C GLU A 103 12.34 -1.12 -28.37
N ARG A 104 11.60 -0.97 -29.48
CA ARG A 104 10.50 0.00 -29.60
C ARG A 104 9.43 -0.23 -28.53
N ALA A 105 8.97 -1.47 -28.38
CA ALA A 105 7.99 -1.83 -27.36
C ALA A 105 8.47 -1.54 -25.92
N ARG A 106 9.76 -1.78 -25.64
CA ARG A 106 10.38 -1.44 -24.35
C ARG A 106 10.42 0.07 -24.14
N GLU A 107 10.77 0.83 -25.17
CA GLU A 107 10.82 2.29 -25.07
C GLU A 107 9.46 2.92 -24.91
N GLU A 108 8.44 2.43 -25.61
CA GLU A 108 7.05 2.86 -25.44
C GLU A 108 6.55 2.60 -24.03
N LYS A 109 6.77 1.40 -23.49
CA LYS A 109 6.43 1.07 -22.09
C LYS A 109 7.15 1.98 -21.11
N ARG A 110 8.43 2.27 -21.34
CA ARG A 110 9.20 3.18 -20.47
C ARG A 110 8.64 4.60 -20.50
N LYS A 111 8.29 5.11 -21.69
CA LYS A 111 7.67 6.45 -21.84
C LYS A 111 6.29 6.51 -21.16
N GLU A 112 5.50 5.45 -21.29
CA GLU A 112 4.20 5.36 -20.63
C GLU A 112 4.34 5.34 -19.10
N GLN A 113 5.28 4.54 -18.58
CA GLN A 113 5.55 4.50 -17.15
C GLN A 113 6.05 5.87 -16.64
N GLN A 114 6.96 6.52 -17.34
CA GLN A 114 7.43 7.86 -16.97
C GLN A 114 6.28 8.88 -16.90
N LYS A 115 5.35 8.85 -17.88
CA LYS A 115 4.16 9.73 -17.84
C LYS A 115 3.28 9.45 -16.63
N LYS A 116 3.05 8.17 -16.30
CA LYS A 116 2.27 7.78 -15.11
C LYS A 116 2.93 8.26 -13.82
N ASP A 117 4.24 8.07 -13.72
CA ASP A 117 5.02 8.50 -12.54
C ASP A 117 5.03 10.02 -12.39
N GLU A 118 5.13 10.76 -13.49
CA GLU A 118 5.07 12.22 -13.49
C GLU A 118 3.68 12.74 -13.07
N GLN A 119 2.62 12.14 -13.59
CA GLN A 119 1.25 12.47 -13.17
C GLN A 119 1.02 12.16 -11.69
N ALA A 120 1.48 11.00 -11.21
CA ALA A 120 1.38 10.65 -9.80
C ALA A 120 2.12 11.65 -8.89
N ARG A 121 3.31 12.11 -9.32
CA ARG A 121 4.07 13.16 -8.59
C ARG A 121 3.31 14.49 -8.54
N LYS A 122 2.73 14.93 -9.65
CA LYS A 122 1.95 16.18 -9.69
C LYS A 122 0.75 16.12 -8.75
N ILE A 123 -0.02 15.02 -8.82
CA ILE A 123 -1.17 14.82 -7.92
C ILE A 123 -0.73 14.80 -6.45
N LYS A 124 0.40 14.15 -6.15
CA LYS A 124 0.94 14.13 -4.78
C LYS A 124 1.31 15.53 -4.32
N GLN A 125 1.99 16.32 -5.13
CA GLN A 125 2.38 17.69 -4.80
C GLN A 125 1.17 18.62 -4.60
N GLU A 126 0.15 18.51 -5.46
CA GLU A 126 -1.10 19.28 -5.32
C GLU A 126 -1.80 18.95 -4.00
N LYS A 127 -1.88 17.68 -3.63
CA LYS A 127 -2.46 17.26 -2.35
C LYS A 127 -1.66 17.75 -1.15
N GLU A 128 -0.33 17.65 -1.19
CA GLU A 128 0.55 18.17 -0.14
C GLU A 128 0.39 19.68 0.05
N GLN A 129 0.37 20.43 -1.04
CA GLN A 129 0.16 21.87 -1.00
C GLN A 129 -1.22 22.21 -0.41
N PHE A 130 -2.25 21.52 -0.85
CA PHE A 130 -3.60 21.71 -0.33
C PHE A 130 -3.69 21.46 1.18
N ILE A 131 -3.11 20.37 1.68
CA ILE A 131 -3.11 20.08 3.12
C ILE A 131 -2.38 21.17 3.91
N ARG A 132 -1.21 21.63 3.44
CA ARG A 132 -0.48 22.74 4.08
C ARG A 132 -1.31 24.02 4.13
N GLU A 133 -1.97 24.37 3.03
CA GLU A 133 -2.87 25.53 2.97
C GLU A 133 -4.03 25.38 3.95
N VAL A 134 -4.71 24.23 3.98
CA VAL A 134 -5.85 24.02 4.88
C VAL A 134 -5.40 24.02 6.34
N LEU A 135 -4.27 23.41 6.69
CA LEU A 135 -3.71 23.48 8.04
C LEU A 135 -3.37 24.91 8.45
N TYR A 136 -2.82 25.71 7.53
CA TYR A 136 -2.51 27.12 7.77
C TYR A 136 -3.77 27.95 8.00
N PHE A 137 -4.78 27.81 7.13
CA PHE A 137 -6.03 28.59 7.22
C PHE A 137 -6.96 28.12 8.36
N LYS A 138 -6.93 26.84 8.73
CA LYS A 138 -7.65 26.31 9.89
C LYS A 138 -6.90 26.54 11.20
N GLN A 139 -6.00 27.54 11.28
CA GLN A 139 -5.39 27.92 12.55
C GLN A 139 -6.51 28.26 13.53
N LYS A 140 -6.71 27.33 14.46
CA LYS A 140 -7.69 27.49 15.54
C LYS A 140 -7.18 28.54 16.49
N GLN A 141 -8.09 29.37 17.00
CA GLN A 141 -7.75 30.37 18.02
C GLN A 141 -7.03 29.70 19.20
N GLU A 142 -5.88 30.24 19.58
CA GLU A 142 -5.12 29.75 20.73
C GLU A 142 -5.96 29.86 22.00
N ARG A 143 -5.94 28.81 22.79
CA ARG A 143 -6.68 28.75 24.04
C ARG A 143 -5.84 29.26 25.20
N ASP A 144 -6.50 29.93 26.13
CA ASP A 144 -5.86 30.39 27.34
C ASP A 144 -5.68 29.23 28.33
N ILE A 145 -4.48 29.12 28.93
CA ILE A 145 -4.15 28.04 29.90
C ILE A 145 -5.08 28.05 31.10
N ASP A 146 -5.53 29.24 31.54
CA ASP A 146 -6.39 29.37 32.73
C ASP A 146 -7.82 28.82 32.49
N THR A 147 -8.21 28.64 31.23
CA THR A 147 -9.48 28.07 30.86
C THR A 147 -9.48 26.53 30.82
N LEU A 148 -8.32 25.90 30.98
CA LEU A 148 -8.22 24.45 30.98
C LEU A 148 -8.77 23.86 32.28
N SER A 149 -9.66 22.86 32.13
CA SER A 149 -10.08 22.03 33.28
C SER A 149 -8.94 21.21 33.85
N PHE A 150 -9.09 20.71 35.08
CA PHE A 150 -8.11 19.84 35.69
C PHE A 150 -7.89 18.57 34.85
N GLU A 151 -8.95 17.97 34.33
CA GLU A 151 -8.89 16.80 33.44
C GLU A 151 -8.07 17.07 32.18
N GLU A 152 -8.31 18.20 31.51
CA GLU A 152 -7.54 18.60 30.32
C GLU A 152 -6.07 18.81 30.63
N ARG A 153 -5.73 19.40 31.80
CA ARG A 153 -4.35 19.59 32.24
C ARG A 153 -3.63 18.25 32.50
N VAL A 154 -4.31 17.30 33.13
CA VAL A 154 -3.73 15.97 33.37
C VAL A 154 -3.49 15.22 32.07
N TYR A 155 -4.43 15.24 31.13
CA TYR A 155 -4.29 14.55 29.86
C TYR A 155 -3.20 15.15 28.97
N ILE A 156 -3.15 16.49 28.86
CA ILE A 156 -2.09 17.12 28.07
C ILE A 156 -0.73 16.92 28.74
N GLY A 157 -0.67 16.93 30.08
CA GLY A 157 0.55 16.63 30.81
C GLY A 157 1.08 15.23 30.56
N ALA A 158 0.19 14.23 30.51
CA ALA A 158 0.56 12.85 30.18
C ALA A 158 1.15 12.76 28.75
N ILE A 159 0.52 13.42 27.78
CA ILE A 159 0.99 13.47 26.38
C ILE A 159 2.35 14.19 26.27
N LEU A 160 2.52 15.31 26.95
CA LEU A 160 3.78 16.08 26.93
C LEU A 160 4.93 15.30 27.56
N ARG A 161 4.67 14.57 28.63
CA ARG A 161 5.70 13.76 29.34
C ARG A 161 6.33 12.71 28.44
N GLU A 162 5.54 12.10 27.57
CA GLU A 162 6.02 11.05 26.68
C GLU A 162 6.50 11.59 25.32
N GLY A 163 5.88 12.65 24.81
CA GLY A 163 5.99 12.99 23.40
C GLY A 163 6.57 14.32 23.03
N ILE A 164 6.80 15.25 23.98
CA ILE A 164 7.34 16.57 23.62
C ILE A 164 8.77 16.44 23.08
N ASP A 165 9.08 17.15 22.01
CA ASP A 165 10.43 17.23 21.48
C ASP A 165 11.34 18.11 22.34
N GLU A 166 12.66 17.97 22.18
CA GLU A 166 13.66 18.72 22.94
C GLU A 166 13.58 20.25 22.72
N GLY A 167 13.08 20.66 21.55
CA GLY A 167 12.87 22.07 21.19
C GLY A 167 11.50 22.60 21.62
N TYR A 168 10.66 21.79 22.21
CA TYR A 168 9.28 22.13 22.61
C TYR A 168 8.38 22.57 21.44
N ASN A 169 8.69 22.20 20.21
CA ASN A 169 7.98 22.67 19.01
C ASN A 169 6.79 21.79 18.65
N PHE A 170 6.94 20.49 18.84
CA PHE A 170 5.91 19.51 18.50
C PHE A 170 5.87 18.35 19.50
N ILE A 171 4.81 17.61 19.44
CA ILE A 171 4.60 16.35 20.17
C ILE A 171 4.68 15.23 19.14
N LYS A 172 5.48 14.22 19.42
CA LYS A 172 5.66 13.04 18.55
C LYS A 172 4.33 12.31 18.31
N PRO A 173 4.19 11.56 17.21
CA PRO A 173 3.05 10.70 16.99
C PRO A 173 2.83 9.71 18.15
N PHE A 174 1.58 9.50 18.53
CA PHE A 174 1.26 8.60 19.65
C PHE A 174 1.68 7.15 19.39
N SER A 175 1.79 6.75 18.13
CA SER A 175 2.36 5.46 17.74
C SER A 175 3.85 5.28 18.11
N GLN A 176 4.56 6.36 18.45
CA GLN A 176 5.96 6.34 18.87
C GLN A 176 6.13 6.43 20.40
N PHE A 177 5.04 6.52 21.14
CA PHE A 177 5.09 6.56 22.59
C PHE A 177 5.47 5.19 23.14
N ARG A 178 6.30 5.19 24.19
CA ARG A 178 6.67 3.97 24.90
C ARG A 178 5.55 3.49 25.81
N THR A 179 4.86 4.46 26.44
CA THR A 179 3.74 4.20 27.36
C THR A 179 2.46 4.76 26.73
N PRO A 180 1.37 3.98 26.67
CA PRO A 180 0.08 4.49 26.20
C PRO A 180 -0.38 5.68 27.03
N ILE A 181 -1.04 6.65 26.39
CA ILE A 181 -1.58 7.85 27.07
C ILE A 181 -2.75 7.55 28.02
N ALA A 182 -3.37 6.41 27.84
CA ALA A 182 -4.45 5.92 28.69
C ALA A 182 -4.49 4.39 28.71
N PRO A 183 -5.11 3.77 29.73
CA PRO A 183 -5.16 2.30 29.86
C PRO A 183 -5.80 1.58 28.67
N THR A 184 -6.87 2.14 28.11
CA THR A 184 -7.56 1.52 26.95
C THR A 184 -7.36 2.35 25.67
N PRO A 185 -7.34 1.69 24.48
CA PRO A 185 -7.30 2.38 23.20
C PRO A 185 -8.50 3.32 22.98
N VAL A 186 -9.67 2.97 23.51
CA VAL A 186 -10.89 3.77 23.43
C VAL A 186 -10.71 5.07 24.21
N LEU A 187 -10.26 5.01 25.46
CA LEU A 187 -10.00 6.20 26.27
C LEU A 187 -8.90 7.06 25.65
N SER A 188 -7.83 6.46 25.09
CA SER A 188 -6.79 7.18 24.36
C SER A 188 -7.33 8.00 23.21
N LYS A 189 -8.23 7.39 22.42
CA LYS A 189 -8.92 8.06 21.31
C LYS A 189 -9.82 9.21 21.79
N ASP A 190 -10.57 8.99 22.85
CA ASP A 190 -11.47 9.98 23.41
C ASP A 190 -10.70 11.18 23.95
N ILE A 191 -9.59 10.95 24.66
CA ILE A 191 -8.67 12.01 25.13
C ILE A 191 -8.16 12.83 23.95
N THR A 192 -7.65 12.18 22.91
CA THR A 192 -7.13 12.85 21.72
C THR A 192 -8.18 13.70 21.02
N ASN A 193 -9.37 13.14 20.81
CA ASN A 193 -10.48 13.83 20.20
C ASN A 193 -10.91 15.06 21.04
N MET A 194 -11.02 14.89 22.33
CA MET A 194 -11.40 15.97 23.25
C MET A 194 -10.38 17.12 23.22
N LEU A 195 -9.09 16.81 23.33
CA LEU A 195 -8.04 17.84 23.28
C LEU A 195 -8.00 18.57 21.92
N TYR A 196 -8.21 17.83 20.82
CA TYR A 196 -8.24 18.41 19.49
C TYR A 196 -9.50 19.26 19.24
N GLN A 197 -10.67 18.78 19.64
CA GLN A 197 -11.92 19.52 19.49
C GLN A 197 -11.97 20.77 20.37
N ASN A 198 -11.39 20.69 21.58
CA ASN A 198 -11.28 21.82 22.49
C ASN A 198 -10.14 22.80 22.14
N ASN A 199 -9.49 22.63 21.00
CA ASN A 199 -8.42 23.50 20.52
C ASN A 199 -7.17 23.57 21.44
N ILE A 200 -6.91 22.54 22.23
CA ILE A 200 -5.75 22.46 23.11
C ILE A 200 -4.52 21.98 22.34
N ILE A 201 -4.75 21.06 21.41
CA ILE A 201 -3.75 20.59 20.46
C ILE A 201 -4.21 20.83 19.03
N LYS A 202 -3.29 21.02 18.12
CA LYS A 202 -3.49 21.12 16.67
C LYS A 202 -2.48 20.23 15.94
N ILE A 203 -2.77 19.88 14.69
CA ILE A 203 -1.81 19.13 13.88
C ILE A 203 -0.61 20.03 13.58
N TYR A 204 0.59 19.50 13.72
CA TYR A 204 1.83 20.20 13.39
C TYR A 204 1.95 20.35 11.86
N PRO A 205 2.23 21.55 11.33
CA PRO A 205 2.21 21.81 9.88
C PRO A 205 3.18 20.97 9.05
N GLU A 206 4.27 20.48 9.66
CA GLU A 206 5.28 19.64 9.00
C GLU A 206 4.98 18.13 9.12
N THR A 207 3.76 17.78 9.53
CA THR A 207 3.32 16.38 9.55
C THR A 207 3.37 15.78 8.15
N ASP A 208 3.88 14.54 8.04
CA ASP A 208 3.97 13.82 6.78
C ASP A 208 2.61 13.70 6.09
N PHE A 209 2.61 13.95 4.80
CA PHE A 209 1.41 13.88 3.97
C PHE A 209 0.71 12.52 4.04
N GLU A 210 1.45 11.43 4.20
CA GLU A 210 0.93 10.06 4.28
C GLU A 210 0.04 9.81 5.51
N CYS A 211 0.03 10.74 6.47
CA CYS A 211 -0.86 10.70 7.62
C CYS A 211 -2.29 11.14 7.30
N PHE A 212 -2.53 11.73 6.12
CA PHE A 212 -3.83 12.27 5.71
C PHE A 212 -4.53 11.35 4.71
N THR A 213 -5.86 11.23 4.86
CA THR A 213 -6.73 10.43 4.00
C THR A 213 -7.98 11.23 3.62
N ASP A 214 -8.75 10.70 2.66
CA ASP A 214 -10.04 11.26 2.26
C ASP A 214 -9.98 12.77 1.97
N ILE A 215 -8.97 13.18 1.18
CA ILE A 215 -8.76 14.58 0.87
C ILE A 215 -9.83 15.05 -0.12
N ASP A 216 -10.67 15.97 0.36
CA ASP A 216 -11.74 16.62 -0.41
C ASP A 216 -11.35 18.07 -0.71
N PHE A 217 -10.99 18.34 -1.95
CA PHE A 217 -10.56 19.66 -2.42
C PHE A 217 -11.73 20.67 -2.45
N GLU A 218 -12.94 20.20 -2.76
CA GLU A 218 -14.13 21.05 -2.94
C GLU A 218 -14.62 21.60 -1.60
N ASN A 219 -14.76 20.71 -0.60
CA ASN A 219 -15.22 21.07 0.73
C ASN A 219 -14.08 21.50 1.67
N ARG A 220 -12.85 21.55 1.17
CA ARG A 220 -11.63 21.85 1.93
C ARG A 220 -11.53 21.04 3.22
N ASN A 221 -11.76 19.74 3.10
CA ASN A 221 -11.77 18.80 4.22
C ASN A 221 -10.81 17.64 4.00
N TYR A 222 -10.44 16.95 5.08
CA TYR A 222 -9.56 15.80 5.08
C TYR A 222 -9.78 14.96 6.34
N SER A 223 -9.48 13.67 6.25
CA SER A 223 -9.31 12.77 7.39
C SER A 223 -7.83 12.57 7.69
N PHE A 224 -7.50 12.13 8.89
CA PHE A 224 -6.11 11.86 9.27
C PHE A 224 -6.03 10.76 10.33
N TYR A 225 -4.88 10.10 10.39
CA TYR A 225 -4.59 9.11 11.42
C TYR A 225 -4.08 9.80 12.67
N SER A 226 -4.93 9.97 13.68
CA SER A 226 -4.63 10.71 14.93
C SER A 226 -3.44 10.16 15.71
N ASN A 227 -3.09 8.88 15.53
CA ASN A 227 -1.93 8.25 16.15
C ASN A 227 -0.63 8.39 15.35
N LYS A 228 -0.68 8.89 14.10
CA LYS A 228 0.49 9.04 13.22
C LYS A 228 0.88 10.50 13.00
N VAL A 229 -0.03 11.45 13.18
CA VAL A 229 0.27 12.88 13.02
C VAL A 229 1.13 13.40 14.16
N TYR A 230 1.98 14.37 13.84
CA TYR A 230 2.64 15.18 14.82
C TYR A 230 1.65 16.23 15.35
N TRP A 231 1.69 16.48 16.66
CA TRP A 231 0.83 17.43 17.32
C TRP A 231 1.60 18.67 17.76
N GLN A 232 0.91 19.76 17.95
CA GLN A 232 1.45 21.00 18.51
C GLN A 232 0.48 21.53 19.55
N LEU A 233 1.04 22.07 20.66
CA LEU A 233 0.24 22.82 21.62
C LEU A 233 -0.37 24.05 20.96
N ASN A 234 -1.66 24.30 21.24
CA ASN A 234 -2.40 25.45 20.75
C ASN A 234 -2.87 26.34 21.91
N LEU A 235 -1.92 26.62 22.80
CA LEU A 235 -2.13 27.46 23.99
C LEU A 235 -1.42 28.79 23.83
N LYS A 236 -2.05 29.87 24.32
CA LYS A 236 -1.43 31.20 24.39
C LYS A 236 -0.22 31.17 25.30
N CYS A 237 0.93 31.47 24.75
CA CYS A 237 2.17 31.52 25.53
C CYS A 237 3.21 32.36 24.82
N ALA A 238 3.90 33.25 25.55
CA ALA A 238 5.07 33.90 25.02
C ALA A 238 6.21 32.89 24.88
N TYR A 239 7.02 33.03 23.84
CA TYR A 239 8.09 32.07 23.53
C TYR A 239 9.01 31.77 24.72
N LEU A 240 9.36 32.81 25.47
CA LEU A 240 10.23 32.70 26.66
C LEU A 240 9.56 31.99 27.85
N GLU A 241 8.25 31.92 27.90
CA GLU A 241 7.47 31.30 28.98
C GLU A 241 7.08 29.85 28.65
N LYS A 242 7.37 29.37 27.45
CA LYS A 242 6.94 28.08 26.95
C LYS A 242 7.44 26.91 27.80
N VAL A 243 8.68 26.96 28.27
CA VAL A 243 9.27 25.94 29.15
C VAL A 243 8.50 25.86 30.47
N MET A 244 8.25 27.03 31.10
CA MET A 244 7.52 27.09 32.38
C MET A 244 6.08 26.62 32.22
N LEU A 245 5.43 26.94 31.08
CA LEU A 245 4.11 26.44 30.74
C LEU A 245 4.09 24.91 30.66
N ILE A 246 5.02 24.33 29.92
CA ILE A 246 5.12 22.88 29.75
C ILE A 246 5.39 22.20 31.08
N ASP A 247 6.30 22.70 31.88
CA ASP A 247 6.57 22.16 33.23
C ASP A 247 5.32 22.20 34.12
N SER A 248 4.54 23.27 34.07
CA SER A 248 3.28 23.38 34.82
C SER A 248 2.20 22.40 34.36
N LEU A 249 2.22 22.02 33.07
CA LEU A 249 1.30 21.02 32.50
C LEU A 249 1.76 19.58 32.78
N ILE A 250 3.07 19.33 32.78
CA ILE A 250 3.62 18.00 33.13
C ILE A 250 3.35 17.64 34.59
N ASN A 251 3.31 18.64 35.49
CA ASN A 251 3.08 18.48 36.91
C ASN A 251 1.82 19.27 37.35
N PRO A 252 0.61 18.90 36.85
CA PRO A 252 -0.58 19.66 37.17
C PRO A 252 -0.97 19.55 38.63
N THR A 253 -1.18 20.69 39.29
CA THR A 253 -1.72 20.76 40.63
C THR A 253 -3.23 20.99 40.59
N PRO A 254 -4.02 20.27 41.38
CA PRO A 254 -5.48 20.53 41.48
C PRO A 254 -5.70 21.95 42.00
N LYS A 255 -6.45 22.76 41.22
CA LYS A 255 -6.87 24.10 41.66
C LYS A 255 -8.13 24.06 42.56
N THR A 256 -8.78 22.89 42.63
CA THR A 256 -10.12 22.70 43.20
C THR A 256 -10.15 21.61 44.27
N ASN A 257 -11.29 21.42 44.92
CA ASN A 257 -11.51 20.36 45.90
C ASN A 257 -11.23 18.98 45.31
N GLY A 258 -11.01 17.96 46.14
CA GLY A 258 -10.64 16.62 45.70
C GLY A 258 -11.68 15.88 44.85
N TYR A 259 -12.86 16.48 44.64
CA TYR A 259 -13.94 15.82 43.86
C TYR A 259 -13.56 15.64 42.37
N GLU A 260 -13.01 16.64 41.70
CA GLU A 260 -12.55 16.50 40.29
C GLU A 260 -11.45 15.47 40.16
N THR A 261 -10.51 15.47 41.10
CA THR A 261 -9.43 14.48 41.18
C THR A 261 -10.00 13.07 41.34
N TYR A 262 -10.99 12.91 42.22
CA TYR A 262 -11.66 11.63 42.44
C TYR A 262 -12.41 11.15 41.19
N CYS A 263 -13.15 12.02 40.52
CA CYS A 263 -13.87 11.68 39.29
C CYS A 263 -12.91 11.22 38.17
N LEU A 264 -11.80 11.94 37.98
CA LEU A 264 -10.80 11.60 37.00
C LEU A 264 -10.08 10.28 37.36
N TRP A 265 -9.68 10.12 38.62
CA TRP A 265 -9.10 8.88 39.11
C TRP A 265 -10.04 7.69 38.84
N ARG A 266 -11.31 7.84 39.17
CA ARG A 266 -12.32 6.78 38.98
C ARG A 266 -12.49 6.38 37.50
N LYS A 267 -12.48 7.38 36.58
CA LYS A 267 -12.53 7.14 35.14
C LYS A 267 -11.31 6.35 34.66
N ILE A 268 -10.12 6.71 35.11
CA ILE A 268 -8.87 6.01 34.77
C ILE A 268 -8.89 4.59 35.37
N ALA A 269 -9.22 4.45 36.64
CA ALA A 269 -9.27 3.17 37.36
C ALA A 269 -10.22 2.17 36.70
N LEU A 270 -11.40 2.64 36.26
CA LEU A 270 -12.34 1.82 35.49
C LEU A 270 -11.72 1.27 34.23
N ASN A 271 -11.02 2.14 33.47
CA ASN A 271 -10.37 1.73 32.22
C ASN A 271 -9.17 0.79 32.46
N GLU A 272 -8.43 0.96 33.56
CA GLU A 272 -7.37 0.03 33.97
C GLU A 272 -7.93 -1.36 34.31
N CYS A 273 -9.01 -1.43 35.08
CA CYS A 273 -9.67 -2.70 35.39
C CYS A 273 -10.22 -3.38 34.12
N LEU A 274 -10.74 -2.57 33.19
CA LEU A 274 -11.27 -3.04 31.93
C LEU A 274 -10.17 -3.63 31.04
N GLU A 275 -9.06 -2.93 30.88
CA GLU A 275 -7.91 -3.40 30.10
C GLU A 275 -7.35 -4.70 30.68
N TYR A 276 -7.21 -4.77 32.00
CA TYR A 276 -6.77 -5.99 32.64
C TYR A 276 -7.73 -7.16 32.43
N LEU A 277 -9.05 -6.94 32.46
CA LEU A 277 -10.06 -7.95 32.14
C LEU A 277 -9.92 -8.43 30.68
N LEU A 278 -9.83 -7.49 29.73
CA LEU A 278 -9.69 -7.80 28.32
C LEU A 278 -8.42 -8.60 28.04
N HIS A 279 -7.30 -8.17 28.59
CA HIS A 279 -6.03 -8.88 28.48
C HIS A 279 -6.09 -10.32 29.01
N ASN A 280 -6.72 -10.54 30.17
CA ASN A 280 -6.88 -11.89 30.72
C ASN A 280 -7.76 -12.77 29.85
N ILE A 281 -8.87 -12.24 29.33
CA ILE A 281 -9.78 -12.99 28.44
C ILE A 281 -9.06 -13.36 27.15
N GLU A 282 -8.35 -12.43 26.52
CA GLU A 282 -7.61 -12.68 25.28
C GLU A 282 -6.48 -13.71 25.50
N THR A 283 -5.71 -13.54 26.56
CA THR A 283 -4.57 -14.43 26.86
C THR A 283 -5.00 -15.85 27.25
N MET A 284 -6.06 -15.99 28.04
CA MET A 284 -6.49 -17.28 28.57
C MET A 284 -7.41 -18.06 27.63
N PHE A 285 -8.24 -17.36 26.86
CA PHE A 285 -9.28 -17.99 26.03
C PHE A 285 -9.07 -17.77 24.53
N ASN A 286 -8.13 -16.92 24.14
CA ASN A 286 -7.89 -16.50 22.74
C ASN A 286 -9.18 -15.96 22.06
N ILE A 287 -9.96 -15.18 22.82
CA ILE A 287 -11.25 -14.61 22.39
C ILE A 287 -11.15 -13.09 22.48
N THR A 288 -11.59 -12.41 21.42
CA THR A 288 -11.82 -10.97 21.47
C THR A 288 -13.15 -10.68 22.12
N TYR A 289 -13.14 -10.10 23.33
CA TYR A 289 -14.35 -9.79 24.08
C TYR A 289 -14.80 -8.34 23.83
N LYS A 290 -16.08 -8.18 23.46
CA LYS A 290 -16.68 -6.86 23.31
C LYS A 290 -17.34 -6.44 24.62
N VAL A 291 -16.82 -5.37 25.21
CA VAL A 291 -17.34 -4.80 26.44
C VAL A 291 -18.73 -4.22 26.23
N GLY A 292 -19.66 -4.56 27.11
CA GLY A 292 -21.01 -4.00 27.17
C GLY A 292 -21.25 -3.22 28.45
N ASP A 293 -22.41 -2.54 28.52
CA ASP A 293 -22.78 -1.70 29.65
C ASP A 293 -22.83 -2.47 30.97
N LYS A 294 -23.21 -3.74 30.91
CA LYS A 294 -23.24 -4.61 32.11
C LYS A 294 -21.85 -4.81 32.71
N THR A 295 -20.83 -5.00 31.90
CA THR A 295 -19.42 -5.13 32.34
C THR A 295 -18.95 -3.84 32.99
N ASN A 296 -19.22 -2.70 32.36
CA ASN A 296 -18.90 -1.39 32.91
C ASN A 296 -19.63 -1.14 34.25
N GLY A 297 -20.90 -1.50 34.35
CA GLY A 297 -21.67 -1.39 35.58
C GLY A 297 -21.04 -2.18 36.72
N VAL A 298 -20.74 -3.47 36.50
CA VAL A 298 -20.12 -4.34 37.52
C VAL A 298 -18.77 -3.79 37.99
N LEU A 299 -17.90 -3.35 37.05
CA LEU A 299 -16.60 -2.79 37.44
C LEU A 299 -16.72 -1.47 38.19
N ASN A 300 -17.70 -0.63 37.84
CA ASN A 300 -18.00 0.58 38.58
C ASN A 300 -18.50 0.29 40.01
N ASP A 301 -19.36 -0.72 40.18
CA ASP A 301 -19.84 -1.11 41.48
C ASP A 301 -18.69 -1.64 42.37
N LEU A 302 -17.81 -2.46 41.78
CA LEU A 302 -16.61 -2.94 42.47
C LEU A 302 -15.68 -1.82 42.92
N LEU A 303 -15.51 -0.76 42.11
CA LEU A 303 -14.71 0.40 42.48
C LEU A 303 -15.28 1.25 43.62
N ASN A 304 -16.51 1.03 44.04
CA ASN A 304 -17.06 1.64 45.25
C ASN A 304 -16.54 1.01 46.54
N GLU A 305 -16.16 -0.28 46.48
CA GLU A 305 -15.84 -1.08 47.64
C GLU A 305 -14.37 -1.55 47.67
N PHE A 306 -13.76 -1.70 46.51
CA PHE A 306 -12.43 -2.31 46.36
C PHE A 306 -11.43 -1.38 45.66
N SER A 307 -10.17 -1.53 46.03
CA SER A 307 -9.08 -0.90 45.28
C SER A 307 -8.86 -1.60 43.95
N VAL A 308 -8.19 -0.89 42.98
CA VAL A 308 -7.85 -1.46 41.65
C VAL A 308 -7.09 -2.79 41.78
N GLY A 309 -6.11 -2.87 42.69
CA GLY A 309 -5.36 -4.12 42.90
C GLY A 309 -6.23 -5.29 43.43
N GLN A 310 -7.22 -5.02 44.27
CA GLN A 310 -8.15 -6.04 44.70
C GLN A 310 -9.07 -6.48 43.56
N ILE A 311 -9.52 -5.56 42.72
CA ILE A 311 -10.30 -5.87 41.53
C ILE A 311 -9.49 -6.71 40.54
N TYR A 312 -8.21 -6.42 40.33
CA TYR A 312 -7.31 -7.25 39.52
C TYR A 312 -7.29 -8.71 40.05
N HIS A 313 -7.18 -8.88 41.35
CA HIS A 313 -7.20 -10.21 41.95
C HIS A 313 -8.54 -10.92 41.71
N LEU A 314 -9.68 -10.23 41.83
CA LEU A 314 -11.01 -10.77 41.52
C LEU A 314 -11.14 -11.18 40.07
N ILE A 315 -10.69 -10.32 39.11
CA ILE A 315 -10.69 -10.61 37.69
C ILE A 315 -9.85 -11.87 37.41
N TYR A 316 -8.61 -11.90 37.89
CA TYR A 316 -7.72 -13.05 37.71
C TYR A 316 -8.32 -14.35 38.25
N THR A 317 -8.90 -14.30 39.43
CA THR A 317 -9.52 -15.48 40.06
C THR A 317 -10.74 -15.96 39.26
N ALA A 318 -11.58 -15.03 38.80
CA ALA A 318 -12.78 -15.37 38.03
C ALA A 318 -12.43 -15.97 36.66
N THR A 319 -11.45 -15.37 35.93
CA THR A 319 -11.01 -15.86 34.63
C THR A 319 -10.34 -17.24 34.76
N ASN A 320 -9.48 -17.47 35.75
CA ASN A 320 -8.90 -18.78 36.00
C ASN A 320 -9.92 -19.85 36.33
N LYS A 321 -10.94 -19.51 37.15
CA LYS A 321 -12.03 -20.44 37.46
C LYS A 321 -12.83 -20.79 36.20
N ALA A 322 -13.14 -19.82 35.37
CA ALA A 322 -13.82 -20.04 34.09
C ALA A 322 -13.00 -20.92 33.13
N LEU A 323 -11.66 -20.72 33.04
CA LEU A 323 -10.77 -21.55 32.25
C LEU A 323 -10.78 -23.02 32.70
N ARG A 324 -10.70 -23.26 34.02
CA ARG A 324 -10.75 -24.64 34.57
C ARG A 324 -12.06 -25.34 34.23
N LEU A 325 -13.17 -24.62 34.25
CA LEU A 325 -14.48 -25.18 33.87
C LEU A 325 -14.57 -25.47 32.37
N SER A 326 -14.02 -24.63 31.53
CA SER A 326 -14.01 -24.84 30.07
C SER A 326 -13.13 -26.03 29.64
N CYS A 327 -12.12 -26.40 30.43
CA CYS A 327 -11.27 -27.57 30.14
C CYS A 327 -11.90 -28.90 30.61
N GLN A 328 -13.03 -28.87 31.29
CA GLN A 328 -13.74 -30.07 31.80
C GLN A 328 -14.85 -30.55 30.84
N TYR A 329 -15.12 -29.80 29.80
CA TYR A 329 -16.06 -30.12 28.72
C TYR A 329 -15.34 -30.14 27.36
#